data_98e4b3911837c516af07a120b78c8796
#
_entry.id   98e4b3911837c516af07a120b78c8796
#
_cell.length_a   1.000
_cell.length_b   1.000
_cell.length_c   1.000
_cell.angle_alpha   90.00
_cell.angle_beta   90.00
_cell.angle_gamma   90.00
#
_symmetry.space_group_name_H-M   'P 1'
#
loop_
_entity.id
_entity.type
_entity.pdbx_description
1 polymer ?
#
loop_
_entity_poly.entity_id
_entity_poly.type
_entity_poly.pdbx_seq_one_letter_code
_entity_poly.pdbx_strand_id
1 'polypeptide(L)'
;MLTVNYNKNLTTNVDTASYKYNWYGERKPLNSPGEQSYQHSRADNNNWNGTFTANYRLGRVHTLTFNHVLNAFSRSNTSLLAKEEQSDAIAKETRKNISGLSYRLMPSEDWNLSVFGKYYNQFVAGPVATDANQNDYVRTTHSVHSVGYGAAGTYFILPGLQAKLSYEKAYRLPTIEEMFGNEDLEMGDIGIRPENSDNINLNLSYNKTFGKHSVYVEGGFVYRNTKDYIQRNITDLSGGKSAATYVNYGKVLTKGYNISARYGFGRWLS
;
A
#
# COMPACT_ATOMS: atom_id res chain seq x y z
N MET A 1 -9.89 19.72 8.91
CA MET A 1 -9.00 18.99 9.84
C MET A 1 -7.64 18.84 9.17
N LEU A 2 -6.55 19.16 9.86
CA LEU A 2 -5.18 18.96 9.40
C LEU A 2 -4.46 18.10 10.44
N THR A 3 -3.78 17.06 9.99
CA THR A 3 -2.90 16.23 10.84
C THR A 3 -1.55 16.10 10.16
N VAL A 4 -0.48 16.29 10.91
CA VAL A 4 0.90 16.12 10.44
C VAL A 4 1.64 15.28 11.46
N ASN A 5 2.28 14.21 10.99
CA ASN A 5 3.13 13.34 11.80
C ASN A 5 4.52 13.25 11.18
N TYR A 6 5.53 13.35 12.02
CA TYR A 6 6.91 13.10 11.66
C TYR A 6 7.47 11.95 12.48
N ASN A 7 8.12 11.02 11.81
CA ASN A 7 8.82 9.91 12.45
C ASN A 7 10.25 9.83 11.90
N LYS A 8 11.21 9.80 12.81
CA LYS A 8 12.61 9.50 12.50
C LYS A 8 12.98 8.16 13.12
N ASN A 9 13.51 7.26 12.32
CA ASN A 9 13.97 5.96 12.76
C ASN A 9 15.43 5.77 12.34
N LEU A 10 16.25 5.40 13.29
CA LEU A 10 17.65 5.07 13.11
C LEU A 10 17.83 3.58 13.35
N THR A 11 18.26 2.86 12.34
CA THR A 11 18.58 1.45 12.43
C THR A 11 20.09 1.27 12.25
N THR A 12 20.72 0.55 13.17
CA THR A 12 22.13 0.20 13.07
C THR A 12 22.23 -1.32 13.06
N ASN A 13 22.84 -1.87 12.01
CA ASN A 13 23.15 -3.28 11.90
C ASN A 13 24.63 -3.48 12.17
N VAL A 14 24.92 -4.34 13.14
CA VAL A 14 26.30 -4.69 13.51
C VAL A 14 26.41 -6.22 13.44
N ASP A 15 27.21 -6.71 12.53
CA ASP A 15 27.62 -8.12 12.48
C ASP A 15 29.14 -8.20 12.66
N THR A 16 29.57 -8.80 13.75
CA THR A 16 30.98 -8.98 14.10
C THR A 16 31.41 -10.44 13.99
N ALA A 17 30.65 -11.27 13.28
CA ALA A 17 30.97 -12.67 13.11
C ALA A 17 32.34 -12.82 12.42
N SER A 18 33.24 -13.55 13.03
CA SER A 18 34.58 -13.85 12.52
C SER A 18 34.72 -15.28 11.94
N TYR A 19 33.62 -16.01 11.95
CA TYR A 19 33.58 -17.39 11.47
C TYR A 19 32.17 -17.77 10.97
N LYS A 20 32.11 -18.81 10.13
CA LYS A 20 30.87 -19.46 9.68
C LYS A 20 30.90 -20.96 9.98
N TYR A 21 29.74 -21.58 10.02
CA TYR A 21 29.60 -23.03 10.01
C TYR A 21 29.33 -23.50 8.56
N ASN A 22 30.04 -24.56 8.16
CA ASN A 22 29.70 -25.20 6.89
C ASN A 22 28.46 -26.11 7.04
N TRP A 23 28.05 -26.74 5.92
CA TRP A 23 26.89 -27.65 5.92
C TRP A 23 27.02 -28.82 6.89
N TYR A 24 28.25 -29.21 7.25
CA TYR A 24 28.53 -30.30 8.21
C TYR A 24 28.64 -29.84 9.66
N GLY A 25 28.37 -28.57 9.94
CA GLY A 25 28.47 -27.98 11.27
C GLY A 25 29.87 -27.64 11.71
N GLU A 26 30.87 -27.71 10.85
CA GLU A 26 32.26 -27.37 11.16
C GLU A 26 32.46 -25.84 11.13
N ARG A 27 33.11 -25.31 12.15
CA ARG A 27 33.46 -23.90 12.26
C ARG A 27 34.63 -23.56 11.32
N LYS A 28 34.45 -22.59 10.44
CA LYS A 28 35.45 -22.07 9.53
C LYS A 28 35.63 -20.57 9.68
N PRO A 29 36.85 -20.04 9.74
CA PRO A 29 37.09 -18.62 9.76
C PRO A 29 36.66 -17.97 8.42
N LEU A 30 36.16 -16.73 8.49
CA LEU A 30 35.81 -15.92 7.33
C LEU A 30 37.06 -15.16 6.86
N ASN A 31 37.86 -15.80 6.02
CA ASN A 31 39.17 -15.27 5.59
C ASN A 31 39.26 -15.04 4.08
N SER A 32 38.19 -15.35 3.33
CA SER A 32 38.24 -15.23 1.87
C SER A 32 37.90 -13.82 1.40
N PRO A 33 38.60 -13.26 0.40
CA PRO A 33 38.17 -12.01 -0.23
C PRO A 33 36.78 -12.17 -0.80
N GLY A 34 35.83 -11.27 -0.39
CA GLY A 34 34.43 -11.34 -0.74
C GLY A 34 33.55 -12.06 0.30
N GLU A 35 34.12 -12.77 1.27
CA GLU A 35 33.40 -13.23 2.47
C GLU A 35 33.51 -12.16 3.56
N GLN A 36 32.74 -11.08 3.45
CA GLN A 36 32.73 -10.06 4.50
C GLN A 36 32.04 -10.61 5.74
N SER A 37 32.79 -10.65 6.83
CA SER A 37 32.32 -11.06 8.14
C SER A 37 31.81 -9.89 8.98
N TYR A 38 32.09 -8.66 8.58
CA TYR A 38 31.72 -7.47 9.33
C TYR A 38 30.73 -6.66 8.54
N GLN A 39 29.57 -6.44 9.14
CA GLN A 39 28.62 -5.44 8.68
C GLN A 39 28.43 -4.43 9.80
N HIS A 40 28.70 -3.18 9.53
CA HIS A 40 28.39 -2.09 10.41
C HIS A 40 27.78 -0.97 9.57
N SER A 41 26.49 -1.05 9.39
CA SER A 41 25.73 -0.11 8.57
C SER A 41 24.73 0.64 9.44
N ARG A 42 24.43 1.84 9.03
CA ARG A 42 23.45 2.73 9.67
C ARG A 42 22.47 3.23 8.61
N ALA A 43 21.18 3.02 8.84
CA ALA A 43 20.10 3.59 8.03
C ALA A 43 19.36 4.67 8.84
N ASP A 44 19.34 5.88 8.32
CA ASP A 44 18.59 7.02 8.85
C ASP A 44 17.33 7.22 8.01
N ASN A 45 16.19 6.89 8.58
CA ASN A 45 14.89 6.99 7.92
C ASN A 45 14.11 8.19 8.46
N ASN A 46 13.63 9.04 7.57
CA ASN A 46 12.75 10.15 7.87
C ASN A 46 11.43 9.95 7.16
N ASN A 47 10.32 10.03 7.88
CA ASN A 47 8.99 9.83 7.35
C ASN A 47 8.04 10.94 7.80
N TRP A 48 7.48 11.67 6.83
CA TRP A 48 6.47 12.69 7.03
C TRP A 48 5.12 12.20 6.49
N ASN A 49 4.10 12.29 7.31
CA ASN A 49 2.74 11.99 6.92
C ASN A 49 1.85 13.20 7.21
N GLY A 50 1.15 13.67 6.21
CA GLY A 50 0.21 14.76 6.31
C GLY A 50 -1.16 14.35 5.77
N THR A 51 -2.22 14.72 6.47
CA THR A 51 -3.58 14.58 5.97
C THR A 51 -4.34 15.89 6.16
N PHE A 52 -5.05 16.30 5.12
CA PHE A 52 -5.93 17.46 5.16
C PHE A 52 -7.32 17.04 4.67
N THR A 53 -8.35 17.42 5.43
CA THR A 53 -9.76 17.19 5.07
C THR A 53 -10.54 18.46 5.25
N ALA A 54 -11.25 18.86 4.21
CA ALA A 54 -12.19 19.97 4.21
C ALA A 54 -13.57 19.47 3.77
N ASN A 55 -14.61 19.80 4.56
CA ASN A 55 -16.00 19.49 4.24
C ASN A 55 -16.78 20.79 4.10
N TYR A 56 -17.51 20.90 2.99
CA TYR A 56 -18.41 21.99 2.74
C TYR A 56 -19.82 21.45 2.54
N ARG A 57 -20.77 21.90 3.39
CA ARG A 57 -22.17 21.52 3.32
C ARG A 57 -22.99 22.67 2.75
N LEU A 58 -23.69 22.42 1.66
CA LEU A 58 -24.61 23.34 1.04
C LEU A 58 -26.04 22.85 1.33
N GLY A 59 -26.66 23.47 2.33
CA GLY A 59 -27.93 23.01 2.86
C GLY A 59 -27.82 21.64 3.56
N ARG A 60 -28.94 20.90 3.54
CA ARG A 60 -29.02 19.54 4.14
C ARG A 60 -28.74 18.42 3.16
N VAL A 61 -28.75 18.73 1.87
CA VAL A 61 -28.78 17.76 0.77
C VAL A 61 -27.41 17.54 0.16
N HIS A 62 -26.55 18.58 0.09
CA HIS A 62 -25.30 18.55 -0.64
C HIS A 62 -24.11 18.60 0.31
N THR A 63 -23.11 17.75 0.07
CA THR A 63 -21.84 17.80 0.77
C THR A 63 -20.71 17.66 -0.24
N LEU A 64 -19.76 18.58 -0.20
CA LEU A 64 -18.51 18.51 -0.94
C LEU A 64 -17.39 18.23 0.06
N THR A 65 -16.56 17.23 -0.23
CA THR A 65 -15.42 16.87 0.62
C THR A 65 -14.16 16.86 -0.21
N PHE A 66 -13.15 17.60 0.24
CA PHE A 66 -11.80 17.55 -0.29
C PHE A 66 -10.89 16.86 0.72
N ASN A 67 -10.10 15.89 0.25
CA ASN A 67 -9.08 15.19 1.03
C ASN A 67 -7.75 15.29 0.32
N HIS A 68 -6.68 15.52 1.08
CA HIS A 68 -5.32 15.46 0.59
C HIS A 68 -4.46 14.67 1.56
N VAL A 69 -3.69 13.73 1.03
CA VAL A 69 -2.73 12.91 1.78
C VAL A 69 -1.35 13.13 1.19
N LEU A 70 -0.41 13.50 2.03
CA LEU A 70 1.01 13.60 1.71
C LEU A 70 1.77 12.55 2.53
N ASN A 71 2.58 11.76 1.86
CA ASN A 71 3.60 10.94 2.51
C ASN A 71 4.95 11.24 1.85
N ALA A 72 5.95 11.63 2.64
CA ALA A 72 7.30 11.84 2.18
C ALA A 72 8.26 11.01 3.04
N PHE A 73 9.05 10.18 2.38
CA PHE A 73 10.03 9.29 2.97
C PHE A 73 11.40 9.57 2.38
N SER A 74 12.43 9.58 3.25
CA SER A 74 13.83 9.54 2.81
C SER A 74 14.63 8.58 3.68
N ARG A 75 15.57 7.87 3.05
CA ARG A 75 16.54 7.00 3.70
C ARG A 75 17.93 7.34 3.21
N SER A 76 18.83 7.54 4.16
CA SER A 76 20.26 7.65 3.92
C SER A 76 20.94 6.48 4.61
N ASN A 77 21.73 5.73 3.87
CA ASN A 77 22.55 4.66 4.40
C ASN A 77 23.98 5.13 4.59
N THR A 78 24.67 4.60 5.57
CA THR A 78 26.09 4.83 5.79
C THR A 78 26.72 3.53 6.26
N SER A 79 27.72 3.04 5.50
CA SER A 79 28.59 1.98 6.00
C SER A 79 29.64 2.60 6.93
N LEU A 80 29.76 2.06 8.13
CA LEU A 80 30.74 2.50 9.12
C LEU A 80 32.05 1.68 9.05
N LEU A 81 32.13 0.75 8.11
CA LEU A 81 33.32 -0.02 7.78
C LEU A 81 33.89 0.49 6.44
N ALA A 82 35.16 0.33 6.24
CA ALA A 82 36.06 0.99 5.31
C ALA A 82 35.72 1.03 3.81
N LYS A 83 34.58 0.51 3.36
CA LYS A 83 34.06 0.69 2.00
C LYS A 83 32.58 0.97 2.07
N GLU A 84 32.20 2.21 1.79
CA GLU A 84 30.84 2.53 1.38
C GLU A 84 30.52 1.78 0.10
N GLU A 85 29.42 1.06 0.06
CA GLU A 85 28.86 0.61 -1.21
C GLU A 85 28.41 1.87 -1.96
N GLN A 86 28.67 1.94 -3.26
CA GLN A 86 28.31 3.13 -4.06
C GLN A 86 26.80 3.45 -4.02
N SER A 87 25.97 2.42 -3.80
CA SER A 87 24.54 2.58 -3.61
C SER A 87 24.19 3.36 -2.34
N ASP A 88 24.98 3.24 -1.27
CA ASP A 88 24.73 3.87 0.03
C ASP A 88 24.92 5.39 -0.01
N ALA A 89 25.80 5.87 -0.91
CA ALA A 89 26.01 7.30 -1.12
C ALA A 89 24.78 8.01 -1.76
N ILE A 90 23.82 7.24 -2.30
CA ILE A 90 22.64 7.77 -2.97
C ILE A 90 21.43 7.63 -2.07
N ALA A 91 20.89 8.77 -1.60
CA ALA A 91 19.68 8.77 -0.80
C ALA A 91 18.47 8.20 -1.56
N LYS A 92 17.67 7.40 -0.87
CA LYS A 92 16.39 6.86 -1.34
C LYS A 92 15.27 7.77 -0.88
N GLU A 93 14.46 8.25 -1.80
CA GLU A 93 13.39 9.21 -1.53
C GLU A 93 12.10 8.78 -2.22
N THR A 94 10.97 8.99 -1.54
CA THR A 94 9.66 8.92 -2.18
C THR A 94 8.72 9.99 -1.63
N ARG A 95 7.90 10.56 -2.49
CA ARG A 95 6.83 11.48 -2.14
C ARG A 95 5.54 11.04 -2.81
N LYS A 96 4.53 10.72 -2.01
CA LYS A 96 3.19 10.37 -2.46
C LYS A 96 2.23 11.50 -2.12
N ASN A 97 1.50 11.96 -3.11
CA ASN A 97 0.44 12.95 -2.97
C ASN A 97 -0.85 12.33 -3.53
N ILE A 98 -1.88 12.25 -2.72
CA ILE A 98 -3.19 11.75 -3.16
C ILE A 98 -4.21 12.83 -2.79
N SER A 99 -4.82 13.43 -3.82
CA SER A 99 -5.89 14.42 -3.67
C SER A 99 -7.20 13.80 -4.10
N GLY A 100 -8.24 13.92 -3.29
CA GLY A 100 -9.57 13.41 -3.57
C GLY A 100 -10.62 14.51 -3.43
N LEU A 101 -11.53 14.58 -4.38
CA LEU A 101 -12.72 15.41 -4.31
C LEU A 101 -13.94 14.51 -4.43
N SER A 102 -14.85 14.62 -3.48
CA SER A 102 -16.12 13.88 -3.51
C SER A 102 -17.29 14.82 -3.33
N TYR A 103 -18.35 14.54 -4.07
CA TYR A 103 -19.66 15.18 -3.93
C TYR A 103 -20.69 14.15 -3.52
N ARG A 104 -21.43 14.45 -2.46
CA ARG A 104 -22.51 13.63 -1.94
C ARG A 104 -23.83 14.37 -2.03
N LEU A 105 -24.82 13.71 -2.62
CA LEU A 105 -26.20 14.13 -2.73
C LEU A 105 -27.07 13.23 -1.86
N MET A 106 -27.87 13.81 -0.96
CA MET A 106 -28.78 13.10 -0.07
C MET A 106 -30.10 13.86 0.06
N PRO A 107 -31.00 13.78 -0.94
CA PRO A 107 -32.25 14.54 -0.98
C PRO A 107 -33.30 14.03 0.00
N SER A 108 -33.24 12.75 0.37
CA SER A 108 -34.13 12.14 1.35
C SER A 108 -33.37 11.14 2.22
N GLU A 109 -34.02 10.59 3.23
CA GLU A 109 -33.48 9.49 4.04
C GLU A 109 -33.44 8.17 3.26
N ASP A 110 -34.21 8.06 2.17
CA ASP A 110 -34.37 6.83 1.41
C ASP A 110 -33.22 6.56 0.45
N TRP A 111 -32.51 7.59 0.00
CA TRP A 111 -31.40 7.38 -0.92
C TRP A 111 -30.31 8.45 -0.84
N ASN A 112 -29.13 8.04 -1.17
CA ASN A 112 -27.99 8.94 -1.39
C ASN A 112 -27.14 8.47 -2.56
N LEU A 113 -26.47 9.43 -3.17
CA LEU A 113 -25.48 9.22 -4.24
C LEU A 113 -24.21 9.97 -3.89
N SER A 114 -23.08 9.33 -4.06
CA SER A 114 -21.76 9.95 -3.95
C SER A 114 -20.98 9.70 -5.24
N VAL A 115 -20.35 10.75 -5.77
CA VAL A 115 -19.40 10.64 -6.89
C VAL A 115 -18.08 11.23 -6.43
N PHE A 116 -16.95 10.68 -6.89
CA PHE A 116 -15.65 11.14 -6.47
C PHE A 116 -14.58 10.94 -7.54
N GLY A 117 -13.58 11.79 -7.50
CA GLY A 117 -12.34 11.68 -8.27
C GLY A 117 -11.14 11.74 -7.33
N LYS A 118 -10.08 10.99 -7.68
CA LYS A 118 -8.81 10.95 -6.95
C LYS A 118 -7.66 11.17 -7.93
N TYR A 119 -6.75 12.05 -7.57
CA TYR A 119 -5.49 12.23 -8.28
C TYR A 119 -4.37 11.65 -7.45
N TYR A 120 -3.62 10.74 -8.06
CA TYR A 120 -2.46 10.08 -7.46
C TYR A 120 -1.21 10.62 -8.13
N ASN A 121 -0.25 11.03 -7.32
CA ASN A 121 1.08 11.41 -7.76
C ASN A 121 2.11 10.76 -6.86
N GLN A 122 3.11 10.13 -7.44
CA GLN A 122 4.24 9.57 -6.72
C GLN A 122 5.54 9.95 -7.43
N PHE A 123 6.44 10.54 -6.70
CA PHE A 123 7.83 10.77 -7.08
C PHE A 123 8.72 9.80 -6.30
N VAL A 124 9.68 9.22 -6.99
CA VAL A 124 10.67 8.29 -6.44
C VAL A 124 12.05 8.69 -6.94
N ALA A 125 13.06 8.63 -6.08
CA ALA A 125 14.45 8.80 -6.43
C ALA A 125 15.31 7.83 -5.62
N GLY A 126 16.28 7.20 -6.24
CA GLY A 126 17.17 6.26 -5.57
C GLY A 126 18.26 5.71 -6.47
N PRO A 127 19.12 4.83 -5.94
CA PRO A 127 20.17 4.18 -6.69
C PRO A 127 19.60 3.13 -7.64
N VAL A 128 20.11 3.10 -8.87
CA VAL A 128 19.86 2.03 -9.85
C VAL A 128 21.21 1.61 -10.39
N ALA A 129 21.47 0.30 -10.39
CA ALA A 129 22.69 -0.25 -10.94
C ALA A 129 22.77 0.02 -12.45
N THR A 130 23.94 0.41 -12.93
CA THR A 130 24.19 0.68 -14.35
C THR A 130 24.78 -0.53 -15.08
N ASP A 131 25.28 -1.50 -14.32
CA ASP A 131 25.85 -2.74 -14.82
C ASP A 131 25.21 -3.99 -14.21
N ALA A 132 25.32 -5.12 -14.89
CA ALA A 132 24.76 -6.39 -14.43
C ALA A 132 25.45 -6.95 -13.17
N ASN A 133 26.65 -6.48 -12.85
CA ASN A 133 27.42 -6.90 -11.69
C ASN A 133 27.12 -6.03 -10.44
N GLN A 134 26.31 -4.98 -10.60
CA GLN A 134 25.92 -4.05 -9.54
C GLN A 134 27.13 -3.35 -8.87
N ASN A 135 28.16 -3.01 -9.67
CA ASN A 135 29.34 -2.32 -9.16
C ASN A 135 29.17 -0.80 -9.19
N ASP A 136 28.40 -0.29 -10.16
CA ASP A 136 28.18 1.13 -10.36
C ASP A 136 26.71 1.48 -10.26
N TYR A 137 26.42 2.58 -9.57
CA TYR A 137 25.07 3.06 -9.35
C TYR A 137 24.92 4.52 -9.76
N VAL A 138 23.76 4.86 -10.30
CA VAL A 138 23.37 6.24 -10.59
C VAL A 138 22.07 6.57 -9.87
N ARG A 139 21.95 7.85 -9.47
CA ARG A 139 20.68 8.35 -8.95
C ARG A 139 19.67 8.46 -10.08
N THR A 140 18.64 7.64 -10.02
CA THR A 140 17.54 7.64 -10.98
C THR A 140 16.28 8.19 -10.32
N THR A 141 15.45 8.86 -11.11
CA THR A 141 14.15 9.38 -10.67
C THR A 141 13.04 8.80 -11.51
N HIS A 142 11.90 8.52 -10.87
CA HIS A 142 10.70 8.08 -11.55
C HIS A 142 9.48 8.83 -11.00
N SER A 143 8.53 9.19 -11.86
CA SER A 143 7.31 9.88 -11.47
C SER A 143 6.09 9.21 -12.11
N VAL A 144 5.07 8.99 -11.29
CA VAL A 144 3.83 8.36 -11.71
C VAL A 144 2.66 9.27 -11.39
N HIS A 145 1.76 9.40 -12.35
CA HIS A 145 0.51 10.12 -12.22
C HIS A 145 -0.66 9.22 -12.63
N SER A 146 -1.73 9.21 -11.85
CA SER A 146 -2.92 8.43 -12.15
C SER A 146 -4.18 9.14 -11.66
N VAL A 147 -5.30 8.89 -12.34
CA VAL A 147 -6.61 9.44 -11.98
C VAL A 147 -7.57 8.28 -11.75
N GLY A 148 -8.03 8.17 -10.51
CA GLY A 148 -9.09 7.26 -10.12
C GLY A 148 -10.43 8.01 -9.99
N TYR A 149 -11.51 7.30 -10.12
CA TYR A 149 -12.86 7.85 -9.97
C TYR A 149 -13.84 6.77 -9.57
N GLY A 150 -14.99 7.20 -9.07
CA GLY A 150 -16.02 6.25 -8.70
C GLY A 150 -17.34 6.92 -8.33
N ALA A 151 -18.32 6.05 -8.14
CA ALA A 151 -19.64 6.43 -7.64
C ALA A 151 -20.14 5.36 -6.67
N ALA A 152 -20.90 5.78 -5.66
CA ALA A 152 -21.56 4.89 -4.71
C ALA A 152 -22.97 5.41 -4.43
N GLY A 153 -23.94 4.51 -4.43
CA GLY A 153 -25.32 4.82 -4.13
C GLY A 153 -25.91 3.88 -3.08
N THR A 154 -26.82 4.41 -2.28
CA THR A 154 -27.62 3.64 -1.35
C THR A 154 -29.09 3.97 -1.60
N TYR A 155 -29.93 2.96 -1.62
CA TYR A 155 -31.37 3.08 -1.82
C TYR A 155 -32.13 2.14 -0.88
N PHE A 156 -33.11 2.68 -0.17
CA PHE A 156 -34.09 1.89 0.59
C PHE A 156 -35.23 1.51 -0.35
N ILE A 157 -35.25 0.24 -0.76
CA ILE A 157 -36.26 -0.31 -1.70
C ILE A 157 -37.63 -0.32 -1.01
N LEU A 158 -37.64 -0.65 0.28
CA LEU A 158 -38.80 -0.62 1.17
C LEU A 158 -38.29 -0.52 2.61
N PRO A 159 -39.16 -0.21 3.59
CA PRO A 159 -38.76 -0.13 4.98
C PRO A 159 -38.04 -1.37 5.47
N GLY A 160 -36.79 -1.19 5.86
CA GLY A 160 -35.90 -2.25 6.33
C GLY A 160 -35.08 -2.95 5.22
N LEU A 161 -35.40 -2.80 3.92
CA LEU A 161 -34.60 -3.37 2.83
C LEU A 161 -33.78 -2.27 2.12
N GLN A 162 -32.47 -2.37 2.23
CA GLN A 162 -31.51 -1.43 1.66
C GLN A 162 -30.62 -2.11 0.62
N ALA A 163 -30.42 -1.44 -0.52
CA ALA A 163 -29.42 -1.78 -1.51
C ALA A 163 -28.32 -0.75 -1.52
N LYS A 164 -27.06 -1.23 -1.63
CA LYS A 164 -25.87 -0.39 -1.83
C LYS A 164 -25.10 -0.91 -3.04
N LEU A 165 -24.75 -0.01 -3.94
CA LEU A 165 -23.94 -0.30 -5.12
C LEU A 165 -22.80 0.70 -5.18
N SER A 166 -21.59 0.22 -5.46
CA SER A 166 -20.46 1.10 -5.73
C SER A 166 -19.61 0.58 -6.88
N TYR A 167 -19.04 1.52 -7.61
CA TYR A 167 -17.98 1.30 -8.58
C TYR A 167 -16.83 2.24 -8.30
N GLU A 168 -15.60 1.73 -8.36
CA GLU A 168 -14.38 2.52 -8.23
C GLU A 168 -13.29 2.04 -9.18
N LYS A 169 -12.75 2.96 -9.97
CA LYS A 169 -11.45 2.84 -10.61
C LYS A 169 -10.39 3.32 -9.62
N ALA A 170 -9.66 2.39 -9.03
CA ALA A 170 -8.67 2.68 -7.97
C ALA A 170 -7.25 2.37 -8.43
N TYR A 171 -6.28 3.07 -7.84
CA TYR A 171 -4.85 2.82 -8.02
C TYR A 171 -4.19 2.54 -6.67
N ARG A 172 -3.29 1.55 -6.64
CA ARG A 172 -2.38 1.30 -5.52
C ARG A 172 -0.98 1.68 -5.93
N LEU A 173 -0.47 2.74 -5.31
CA LEU A 173 0.92 3.17 -5.51
C LEU A 173 1.87 2.17 -4.85
N PRO A 174 3.03 1.88 -5.47
CA PRO A 174 4.03 0.99 -4.90
C PRO A 174 4.47 1.42 -3.50
N THR A 175 4.81 0.44 -2.68
CA THR A 175 5.38 0.67 -1.34
C THR A 175 6.87 1.00 -1.41
N ILE A 176 7.45 1.41 -0.28
CA ILE A 176 8.89 1.69 -0.16
C ILE A 176 9.69 0.39 -0.40
N GLU A 177 9.21 -0.72 0.15
CA GLU A 177 9.86 -2.04 0.00
C GLU A 177 9.81 -2.54 -1.45
N GLU A 178 8.68 -2.35 -2.14
CA GLU A 178 8.56 -2.73 -3.56
C GLU A 178 9.50 -1.93 -4.46
N MET A 179 9.80 -0.68 -4.10
CA MET A 179 10.66 0.21 -4.89
C MET A 179 12.15 0.11 -4.53
N PHE A 180 12.48 -0.11 -3.26
CA PHE A 180 13.86 -0.06 -2.77
C PHE A 180 14.34 -1.37 -2.14
N GLY A 181 13.47 -2.35 -1.92
CA GLY A 181 13.80 -3.57 -1.19
C GLY A 181 14.06 -3.31 0.31
N ASN A 182 14.64 -4.30 0.96
CA ASN A 182 15.04 -4.25 2.36
C ASN A 182 16.56 -4.23 2.59
N GLU A 183 17.35 -4.16 1.50
CA GLU A 183 18.83 -4.11 1.50
C GLU A 183 19.53 -5.40 1.96
N ASP A 184 18.78 -6.49 2.08
CA ASP A 184 19.33 -7.78 2.48
C ASP A 184 18.93 -8.87 1.46
N LEU A 185 17.69 -9.32 1.50
CA LEU A 185 17.18 -10.41 0.67
C LEU A 185 16.14 -9.97 -0.36
N GLU A 186 15.74 -8.72 -0.34
CA GLU A 186 14.74 -8.16 -1.23
C GLU A 186 15.31 -7.01 -2.05
N MET A 187 15.22 -7.15 -3.35
CA MET A 187 15.62 -6.14 -4.33
C MET A 187 14.38 -5.38 -4.78
N GLY A 188 14.39 -4.07 -4.64
CA GLY A 188 13.32 -3.21 -5.14
C GLY A 188 13.45 -2.94 -6.64
N ASP A 189 12.35 -2.48 -7.23
CA ASP A 189 12.33 -1.93 -8.59
C ASP A 189 11.72 -0.54 -8.57
N ILE A 190 12.55 0.50 -8.78
CA ILE A 190 12.12 1.89 -8.83
C ILE A 190 11.18 2.19 -10.00
N GLY A 191 11.19 1.37 -11.04
CA GLY A 191 10.36 1.46 -12.23
C GLY A 191 9.02 0.74 -12.12
N ILE A 192 8.73 0.11 -10.96
CA ILE A 192 7.48 -0.63 -10.78
C ILE A 192 6.25 0.27 -10.90
N ARG A 193 5.26 -0.18 -11.68
CA ARG A 193 4.06 0.60 -11.98
C ARG A 193 2.99 0.41 -10.89
N PRO A 194 2.13 1.42 -10.64
CA PRO A 194 0.97 1.26 -9.79
C PRO A 194 0.02 0.18 -10.30
N GLU A 195 -0.50 -0.62 -9.38
CA GLU A 195 -1.66 -1.45 -9.70
C GLU A 195 -2.87 -0.57 -9.99
N ASN A 196 -3.69 -1.00 -10.91
CA ASN A 196 -4.98 -0.38 -11.15
C ASN A 196 -6.10 -1.42 -11.12
N SER A 197 -7.22 -1.07 -10.51
CA SER A 197 -8.32 -2.01 -10.34
C SER A 197 -9.68 -1.36 -10.65
N ASP A 198 -10.54 -2.16 -11.28
CA ASP A 198 -11.95 -1.87 -11.40
C ASP A 198 -12.67 -2.67 -10.31
N ASN A 199 -13.35 -1.98 -9.40
CA ASN A 199 -13.99 -2.55 -8.23
C ASN A 199 -15.49 -2.30 -8.28
N ILE A 200 -16.31 -3.36 -8.18
CA ILE A 200 -17.76 -3.28 -8.06
C ILE A 200 -18.14 -3.99 -6.76
N ASN A 201 -18.93 -3.32 -5.92
CA ASN A 201 -19.51 -3.91 -4.72
C ASN A 201 -21.03 -3.72 -4.75
N LEU A 202 -21.76 -4.80 -4.53
CA LEU A 202 -23.20 -4.81 -4.32
C LEU A 202 -23.47 -5.39 -2.94
N ASN A 203 -24.32 -4.73 -2.18
CA ASN A 203 -24.78 -5.18 -0.87
C ASN A 203 -26.28 -5.00 -0.75
N LEU A 204 -26.96 -6.03 -0.27
CA LEU A 204 -28.38 -6.01 0.07
C LEU A 204 -28.52 -6.35 1.55
N SER A 205 -29.18 -5.51 2.31
CA SER A 205 -29.43 -5.76 3.73
C SER A 205 -30.90 -5.57 4.08
N TYR A 206 -31.41 -6.48 4.87
CA TYR A 206 -32.77 -6.43 5.42
C TYR A 206 -32.73 -6.40 6.94
N ASN A 207 -33.37 -5.41 7.54
CA ASN A 207 -33.49 -5.25 8.97
C ASN A 207 -34.93 -4.99 9.35
N LYS A 208 -35.51 -5.85 10.19
CA LYS A 208 -36.87 -5.69 10.65
C LYS A 208 -37.07 -6.18 12.08
N THR A 209 -37.87 -5.45 12.84
CA THR A 209 -38.28 -5.83 14.18
C THR A 209 -39.78 -6.16 14.19
N PHE A 210 -40.14 -7.30 14.78
CA PHE A 210 -41.52 -7.79 14.93
C PHE A 210 -41.78 -8.07 16.40
N GLY A 211 -42.34 -7.15 17.12
CA GLY A 211 -42.57 -7.27 18.56
C GLY A 211 -41.24 -7.45 19.32
N LYS A 212 -41.00 -8.62 19.89
CA LYS A 212 -39.74 -8.94 20.60
C LYS A 212 -38.67 -9.54 19.72
N HIS A 213 -38.91 -9.81 18.43
CA HIS A 213 -37.99 -10.42 17.50
C HIS A 213 -37.35 -9.35 16.61
N SER A 214 -36.05 -9.41 16.44
CA SER A 214 -35.30 -8.62 15.46
C SER A 214 -34.56 -9.56 14.50
N VAL A 215 -34.65 -9.25 13.22
CA VAL A 215 -34.00 -10.02 12.15
C VAL A 215 -33.17 -9.07 11.32
N TYR A 216 -31.91 -9.40 11.14
CA TYR A 216 -31.01 -8.73 10.20
C TYR A 216 -30.40 -9.80 9.28
N VAL A 217 -30.49 -9.57 7.98
CA VAL A 217 -29.84 -10.41 6.96
C VAL A 217 -29.13 -9.50 5.98
N GLU A 218 -27.91 -9.85 5.61
CA GLU A 218 -27.08 -9.10 4.65
C GLU A 218 -26.44 -10.07 3.67
N GLY A 219 -26.47 -9.72 2.38
CA GLY A 219 -25.75 -10.40 1.32
C GLY A 219 -24.93 -9.41 0.53
N GLY A 220 -23.67 -9.74 0.28
CA GLY A 220 -22.74 -8.90 -0.48
C GLY A 220 -22.10 -9.66 -1.63
N PHE A 221 -21.83 -8.94 -2.71
CA PHE A 221 -21.06 -9.40 -3.86
C PHE A 221 -19.93 -8.41 -4.15
N VAL A 222 -18.72 -8.93 -4.38
CA VAL A 222 -17.52 -8.17 -4.70
C VAL A 222 -16.96 -8.68 -6.03
N TYR A 223 -16.68 -7.74 -6.92
CA TYR A 223 -15.94 -7.98 -8.15
C TYR A 223 -14.75 -7.02 -8.19
N ARG A 224 -13.54 -7.55 -8.36
CA ARG A 224 -12.32 -6.76 -8.53
C ARG A 224 -11.49 -7.32 -9.67
N ASN A 225 -11.18 -6.49 -10.64
CA ASN A 225 -10.29 -6.79 -11.74
C ASN A 225 -9.05 -5.89 -11.65
N THR A 226 -7.96 -6.44 -11.14
CA THR A 226 -6.69 -5.73 -10.94
C THR A 226 -5.76 -6.01 -12.11
N LYS A 227 -5.20 -4.95 -12.69
CA LYS A 227 -4.16 -4.99 -13.74
C LYS A 227 -2.86 -4.47 -13.15
N ASP A 228 -1.74 -4.83 -13.76
CA ASP A 228 -0.38 -4.50 -13.28
C ASP A 228 -0.17 -4.90 -11.82
N TYR A 229 -0.74 -6.05 -11.41
CA TYR A 229 -0.64 -6.54 -10.05
C TYR A 229 0.82 -6.69 -9.64
N ILE A 230 1.20 -6.12 -8.51
CA ILE A 230 2.58 -6.19 -8.00
C ILE A 230 2.73 -7.47 -7.20
N GLN A 231 3.60 -8.34 -7.69
CA GLN A 231 3.87 -9.64 -7.07
C GLN A 231 5.34 -9.75 -6.70
N ARG A 232 5.59 -10.34 -5.54
CA ARG A 232 6.92 -10.78 -5.12
C ARG A 232 7.30 -12.01 -5.94
N ASN A 233 8.49 -11.97 -6.54
CA ASN A 233 9.07 -13.06 -7.30
C ASN A 233 10.45 -13.39 -6.73
N ILE A 234 10.99 -14.56 -7.06
CA ILE A 234 12.35 -14.96 -6.69
C ILE A 234 13.20 -14.87 -7.95
N THR A 235 14.33 -14.21 -7.85
CA THR A 235 15.31 -14.07 -8.92
C THR A 235 16.62 -14.66 -8.46
N ASP A 236 17.24 -15.48 -9.32
CA ASP A 236 18.57 -16.01 -9.07
C ASP A 236 19.62 -14.94 -9.37
N LEU A 237 20.50 -14.73 -8.43
CA LEU A 237 21.66 -13.86 -8.54
C LEU A 237 22.90 -14.68 -8.92
N SER A 238 23.92 -14.00 -9.45
CA SER A 238 25.21 -14.63 -9.71
C SER A 238 25.81 -15.22 -8.42
N GLY A 239 26.49 -16.36 -8.52
CA GLY A 239 27.12 -17.02 -7.37
C GLY A 239 26.19 -17.91 -6.55
N GLY A 240 25.06 -18.37 -7.09
CA GLY A 240 24.15 -19.31 -6.43
C GLY A 240 23.31 -18.68 -5.30
N LYS A 241 23.18 -17.38 -5.29
CA LYS A 241 22.30 -16.63 -4.38
C LYS A 241 20.97 -16.38 -5.05
N SER A 242 19.91 -16.34 -4.27
CA SER A 242 18.56 -15.93 -4.72
C SER A 242 18.11 -14.74 -3.92
N ALA A 243 17.45 -13.77 -4.57
CA ALA A 243 16.80 -12.64 -3.92
C ALA A 243 15.34 -12.57 -4.31
N ALA A 244 14.52 -12.02 -3.43
CA ALA A 244 13.17 -11.64 -3.79
C ALA A 244 13.21 -10.32 -4.56
N THR A 245 12.38 -10.21 -5.59
CA THR A 245 12.17 -8.98 -6.36
C THR A 245 10.68 -8.74 -6.53
N TYR A 246 10.31 -7.56 -6.99
CA TYR A 246 8.91 -7.21 -7.25
C TYR A 246 8.70 -6.95 -8.74
N VAL A 247 7.62 -7.48 -9.29
CA VAL A 247 7.29 -7.34 -10.70
C VAL A 247 5.80 -7.02 -10.89
N ASN A 248 5.48 -6.29 -11.92
CA ASN A 248 4.08 -6.12 -12.34
C ASN A 248 3.62 -7.38 -13.08
N TYR A 249 2.79 -8.17 -12.48
CA TYR A 249 2.28 -9.42 -13.02
C TYR A 249 0.83 -9.24 -13.52
N GLY A 250 0.63 -9.32 -14.82
CA GLY A 250 -0.64 -9.45 -15.54
C GLY A 250 -1.92 -8.93 -14.86
N LYS A 251 -2.91 -9.79 -14.77
CA LYS A 251 -4.24 -9.51 -14.21
C LYS A 251 -4.58 -10.48 -13.10
N VAL A 252 -5.22 -9.96 -12.05
CA VAL A 252 -5.84 -10.76 -10.99
C VAL A 252 -7.33 -10.43 -10.94
N LEU A 253 -8.17 -11.44 -11.13
CA LEU A 253 -9.61 -11.32 -11.02
C LEU A 253 -10.09 -11.94 -9.71
N THR A 254 -10.69 -11.12 -8.86
CA THR A 254 -11.30 -11.55 -7.60
C THR A 254 -12.82 -11.42 -7.69
N LYS A 255 -13.53 -12.49 -7.38
CA LYS A 255 -14.98 -12.50 -7.20
C LYS A 255 -15.28 -13.13 -5.85
N GLY A 256 -16.17 -12.51 -5.09
CA GLY A 256 -16.53 -12.99 -3.77
C GLY A 256 -17.96 -12.63 -3.42
N TYR A 257 -18.53 -13.41 -2.51
CA TYR A 257 -19.79 -13.10 -1.88
C TYR A 257 -19.71 -13.42 -0.40
N ASN A 258 -20.48 -12.71 0.37
CA ASN A 258 -20.64 -12.94 1.80
C ASN A 258 -22.12 -12.89 2.16
N ILE A 259 -22.50 -13.67 3.15
CA ILE A 259 -23.84 -13.65 3.73
C ILE A 259 -23.68 -13.61 5.24
N SER A 260 -24.42 -12.73 5.91
CA SER A 260 -24.53 -12.69 7.36
C SER A 260 -25.98 -12.62 7.79
N ALA A 261 -26.30 -13.26 8.90
CA ALA A 261 -27.63 -13.20 9.51
C ALA A 261 -27.49 -13.03 11.02
N ARG A 262 -28.37 -12.19 11.60
CA ARG A 262 -28.47 -12.00 13.04
C ARG A 262 -29.94 -12.05 13.44
N TYR A 263 -30.20 -12.79 14.49
CA TYR A 263 -31.51 -12.86 15.11
C TYR A 263 -31.42 -12.44 16.58
N GLY A 264 -32.33 -11.60 17.02
CA GLY A 264 -32.43 -11.19 18.41
C GLY A 264 -33.84 -11.44 18.96
N PHE A 265 -33.92 -11.84 20.22
CA PHE A 265 -35.18 -12.05 20.93
C PHE A 265 -35.21 -11.29 22.26
N GLY A 266 -35.99 -10.23 22.35
CA GLY A 266 -36.12 -9.37 23.53
C GLY A 266 -34.77 -8.76 23.96
N ARG A 267 -34.60 -8.58 25.27
CA ARG A 267 -33.31 -8.11 25.86
C ARG A 267 -32.34 -9.24 26.21
N TRP A 268 -32.70 -10.49 25.95
CA TRP A 268 -32.00 -11.66 26.48
C TRP A 268 -31.16 -12.44 25.44
N LEU A 269 -31.39 -12.16 24.17
CA LEU A 269 -30.67 -12.83 23.07
C LEU A 269 -30.38 -11.82 21.95
N SER A 270 -29.12 -11.57 21.72
CA SER A 270 -28.63 -10.79 20.57
C SER A 270 -27.33 -11.41 20.05
#